data_9c26fe929113906e79b3a4f52e7eb35c
#
_entry.id   9c26fe929113906e79b3a4f52e7eb35c
#
_cell.length_a   1.000
_cell.length_b   1.000
_cell.length_c   1.000
_cell.angle_alpha   90.00
_cell.angle_beta   90.00
_cell.angle_gamma   90.00
#
_symmetry.space_group_name_H-M   'P 1'
#
loop_
_entity.id
_entity.type
_entity.pdbx_description
1 polymer ?
#
loop_
_entity_poly.entity_id
_entity_poly.type
_entity_poly.pdbx_seq_one_letter_code
_entity_poly.pdbx_strand_id
1 'polypeptide(L)'
;MSVLSVVVSLLLSGLLSGSARGRSGAEEKLWETLYSRSLARNPWEKRDISQDRDYLTGIKRLRRLYCNVGIGFHLQVLPDGKINGTHNENGYSLLEISPVDRGVVTLFSVHSRLFVAMNIKGNLYGSSQYNSECTFRETLLANNYNTYESVAHPAMYVALSKTGRAKRGNRVTTAMTVTHFLPRM
;
A
#
# COMPACT_ATOMS: atom_id res chain seq x y z
N MET A 1 -45.54 35.36 39.50
CA MET A 1 -44.49 34.42 39.06
C MET A 1 -45.19 33.13 38.67
N SER A 2 -45.21 32.80 37.41
CA SER A 2 -46.03 31.69 36.87
C SER A 2 -45.38 30.33 37.16
N VAL A 3 -46.26 29.35 37.38
CA VAL A 3 -45.89 27.94 37.64
C VAL A 3 -44.92 27.40 36.60
N LEU A 4 -44.91 27.99 35.40
CA LEU A 4 -44.00 27.65 34.30
C LEU A 4 -42.54 27.96 34.61
N SER A 5 -42.24 29.01 35.38
CA SER A 5 -40.89 29.43 35.76
C SER A 5 -40.25 28.46 36.76
N VAL A 6 -41.04 27.84 37.63
CA VAL A 6 -40.54 26.89 38.63
C VAL A 6 -40.24 25.53 37.99
N VAL A 7 -41.04 25.10 37.01
CA VAL A 7 -40.85 23.83 36.30
C VAL A 7 -39.59 23.88 35.41
N VAL A 8 -39.34 25.01 34.74
CA VAL A 8 -38.13 25.18 33.90
C VAL A 8 -36.86 25.21 34.78
N SER A 9 -36.92 25.82 36.00
CA SER A 9 -35.78 25.80 36.92
C SER A 9 -35.46 24.41 37.46
N LEU A 10 -36.47 23.57 37.68
CA LEU A 10 -36.29 22.19 38.15
C LEU A 10 -35.77 21.27 37.06
N LEU A 11 -36.11 21.52 35.79
CA LEU A 11 -35.57 20.74 34.65
C LEU A 11 -34.11 21.10 34.32
N LEU A 12 -33.71 22.36 34.52
CA LEU A 12 -32.31 22.77 34.32
C LEU A 12 -31.39 22.31 35.45
N SER A 13 -31.88 22.17 36.69
CA SER A 13 -31.06 21.64 37.79
C SER A 13 -30.88 20.11 37.73
N GLY A 14 -31.77 19.39 37.05
CA GLY A 14 -31.65 17.95 36.80
C GLY A 14 -30.63 17.55 35.75
N LEU A 15 -30.25 18.49 34.85
CA LEU A 15 -29.28 18.21 33.78
C LEU A 15 -27.83 18.47 34.17
N LEU A 16 -27.56 19.07 35.34
CA LEU A 16 -26.20 19.38 35.83
C LEU A 16 -25.70 18.41 36.93
N SER A 17 -26.50 17.45 37.34
CA SER A 17 -26.08 16.37 38.26
C SER A 17 -25.91 15.04 37.54
N GLY A 18 -25.33 15.06 36.33
CA GLY A 18 -24.67 13.93 35.69
C GLY A 18 -23.40 13.64 36.47
N SER A 19 -23.59 13.05 37.67
CA SER A 19 -22.51 12.45 38.43
C SER A 19 -21.74 11.51 37.51
N ALA A 20 -20.51 11.87 37.17
CA ALA A 20 -19.52 10.92 36.69
C ALA A 20 -19.39 9.87 37.80
N ARG A 21 -20.20 8.80 37.73
CA ARG A 21 -20.01 7.59 38.49
C ARG A 21 -18.65 7.04 38.07
N GLY A 22 -17.64 7.37 38.88
CA GLY A 22 -16.35 6.70 38.77
C GLY A 22 -16.62 5.20 38.76
N ARG A 23 -16.21 4.51 37.71
CA ARG A 23 -16.29 3.06 37.65
C ARG A 23 -15.68 2.51 38.93
N SER A 24 -16.41 1.65 39.65
CA SER A 24 -15.89 1.03 40.84
C SER A 24 -14.64 0.24 40.48
N GLY A 25 -13.62 0.22 41.34
CA GLY A 25 -12.37 -0.53 41.06
C GLY A 25 -12.59 -2.03 40.78
N ALA A 26 -13.79 -2.55 41.11
CA ALA A 26 -14.21 -3.89 40.74
C ALA A 26 -14.62 -4.02 39.28
N GLU A 27 -15.28 -3.00 38.72
CA GLU A 27 -15.63 -2.98 37.29
C GLU A 27 -14.38 -2.80 36.42
N GLU A 28 -13.46 -1.98 36.86
CA GLU A 28 -12.20 -1.76 36.14
C GLU A 28 -11.34 -3.04 36.06
N LYS A 29 -11.23 -3.77 37.19
CA LYS A 29 -10.59 -5.10 37.22
C LYS A 29 -11.31 -6.14 36.37
N LEU A 30 -12.66 -6.08 36.32
CA LEU A 30 -13.45 -6.96 35.48
C LEU A 30 -13.18 -6.70 34.00
N TRP A 31 -13.14 -5.43 33.57
CA TRP A 31 -12.83 -5.05 32.20
C TRP A 31 -11.40 -5.42 31.81
N GLU A 32 -10.42 -5.21 32.67
CA GLU A 32 -9.04 -5.65 32.44
C GLU A 32 -8.95 -7.17 32.28
N THR A 33 -9.69 -7.92 33.10
CA THR A 33 -9.71 -9.39 33.04
C THR A 33 -10.42 -9.88 31.76
N LEU A 34 -11.50 -9.23 31.33
CA LEU A 34 -12.21 -9.57 30.10
C LEU A 34 -11.38 -9.18 28.87
N TYR A 35 -10.71 -8.04 28.92
CA TYR A 35 -9.85 -7.57 27.85
C TYR A 35 -8.61 -8.48 27.68
N SER A 36 -7.95 -8.84 28.78
CA SER A 36 -6.83 -9.78 28.74
C SER A 36 -7.25 -11.19 28.29
N ARG A 37 -8.47 -11.65 28.64
CA ARG A 37 -9.03 -12.90 28.12
C ARG A 37 -9.38 -12.81 26.63
N SER A 38 -9.86 -11.66 26.16
CA SER A 38 -10.14 -11.47 24.72
C SER A 38 -8.85 -11.46 23.92
N LEU A 39 -7.80 -10.82 24.41
CA LEU A 39 -6.46 -10.82 23.82
C LEU A 39 -5.85 -12.24 23.83
N ALA A 40 -6.03 -13.00 24.90
CA ALA A 40 -5.56 -14.39 24.99
C ALA A 40 -6.35 -15.36 24.08
N ARG A 41 -7.57 -14.98 23.68
CA ARG A 41 -8.45 -15.78 22.82
C ARG A 41 -8.26 -15.48 21.30
N ASN A 42 -7.51 -14.41 20.98
CA ASN A 42 -7.19 -14.05 19.61
C ASN A 42 -5.77 -14.54 19.26
N PRO A 43 -5.63 -15.76 18.69
CA PRO A 43 -4.32 -16.35 18.35
C PRO A 43 -3.54 -15.53 17.31
N TRP A 44 -4.19 -14.56 16.65
CA TRP A 44 -3.61 -13.75 15.60
C TRP A 44 -2.81 -12.54 16.12
N GLU A 45 -2.98 -12.14 17.38
CA GLU A 45 -2.21 -11.04 17.98
C GLU A 45 -0.82 -11.46 18.49
N LYS A 46 -0.61 -12.78 18.63
CA LYS A 46 0.70 -13.41 18.91
C LYS A 46 1.33 -14.05 17.68
N ARG A 47 0.83 -13.75 16.47
CA ARG A 47 1.53 -14.21 15.27
C ARG A 47 2.86 -13.49 15.18
N ASP A 48 3.88 -14.29 15.36
CA ASP A 48 5.26 -13.91 15.16
C ASP A 48 5.38 -13.23 13.77
N ILE A 49 6.07 -12.10 13.72
CA ILE A 49 6.28 -11.31 12.47
C ILE A 49 6.86 -12.20 11.34
N SER A 50 7.50 -13.33 11.70
CA SER A 50 7.97 -14.34 10.76
C SER A 50 6.82 -15.08 10.05
N GLN A 51 5.71 -15.41 10.74
CA GLN A 51 4.56 -16.10 10.14
C GLN A 51 3.76 -15.16 9.22
N ASP A 52 3.67 -13.86 9.54
CA ASP A 52 3.07 -12.88 8.64
C ASP A 52 3.86 -12.72 7.33
N ARG A 53 5.17 -12.90 7.38
CA ARG A 53 6.03 -12.88 6.21
C ARG A 53 5.74 -14.08 5.29
N ASP A 54 5.61 -15.28 5.85
CA ASP A 54 5.31 -16.50 5.10
C ASP A 54 3.91 -16.47 4.47
N TYR A 55 2.92 -15.86 5.16
CA TYR A 55 1.58 -15.67 4.61
C TYR A 55 1.58 -14.69 3.41
N LEU A 56 2.34 -13.60 3.48
CA LEU A 56 2.42 -12.61 2.41
C LEU A 56 3.22 -13.11 1.20
N THR A 57 4.20 -13.98 1.39
CA THR A 57 5.02 -14.53 0.29
C THR A 57 4.25 -15.47 -0.65
N GLY A 58 3.08 -15.96 -0.23
CA GLY A 58 2.21 -16.82 -1.05
C GLY A 58 1.22 -16.10 -1.96
N ILE A 59 0.96 -14.80 -1.76
CA ILE A 59 -0.11 -14.07 -2.46
C ILE A 59 0.46 -13.33 -3.68
N LYS A 60 0.48 -14.03 -4.81
CA LYS A 60 0.86 -13.45 -6.10
C LYS A 60 -0.34 -12.79 -6.77
N ARG A 61 -0.15 -11.60 -7.33
CA ARG A 61 -1.19 -10.85 -8.05
C ARG A 61 -0.78 -10.68 -9.51
N LEU A 62 -1.57 -11.19 -10.44
CA LEU A 62 -1.38 -10.90 -11.86
C LEU A 62 -2.08 -9.58 -12.20
N ARG A 63 -1.32 -8.60 -12.65
CA ARG A 63 -1.82 -7.24 -12.94
C ARG A 63 -1.06 -6.62 -14.10
N ARG A 64 -1.72 -5.64 -14.74
CA ARG A 64 -1.10 -4.67 -15.64
C ARG A 64 -0.95 -3.35 -14.91
N LEU A 65 0.25 -2.78 -14.91
CA LEU A 65 0.51 -1.48 -14.31
C LEU A 65 0.22 -0.38 -15.33
N TYR A 66 -0.96 0.22 -15.20
CA TYR A 66 -1.39 1.33 -16.06
C TYR A 66 -0.94 2.66 -15.48
N CYS A 67 -0.13 3.41 -16.23
CA CYS A 67 0.31 4.77 -15.90
C CYS A 67 -0.56 5.78 -16.66
N ASN A 68 -1.27 6.66 -15.93
CA ASN A 68 -2.16 7.68 -16.51
C ASN A 68 -1.38 8.93 -16.93
N VAL A 69 -0.28 8.75 -17.63
CA VAL A 69 0.53 9.85 -18.17
C VAL A 69 0.30 10.04 -19.67
N GLY A 70 0.08 11.27 -20.11
CA GLY A 70 -0.24 11.54 -21.52
C GLY A 70 -1.55 10.89 -21.95
N ILE A 71 -1.47 9.97 -22.90
CA ILE A 71 -2.64 9.20 -23.40
C ILE A 71 -2.81 7.85 -22.68
N GLY A 72 -1.99 7.58 -21.66
CA GLY A 72 -2.01 6.36 -20.84
C GLY A 72 -1.19 5.21 -21.45
N PHE A 73 -0.49 4.48 -20.57
CA PHE A 73 0.40 3.38 -20.98
C PHE A 73 0.38 2.25 -19.96
N HIS A 74 0.42 1.02 -20.43
CA HIS A 74 0.73 -0.15 -19.62
C HIS A 74 2.26 -0.36 -19.59
N LEU A 75 2.84 -0.54 -18.42
CA LEU A 75 4.24 -0.93 -18.28
C LEU A 75 4.46 -2.31 -18.90
N GLN A 76 5.44 -2.44 -19.79
CA GLN A 76 5.80 -3.73 -20.39
C GLN A 76 7.29 -3.99 -20.28
N VAL A 77 7.65 -5.27 -20.22
CA VAL A 77 9.04 -5.78 -20.21
C VAL A 77 9.24 -6.62 -21.43
N LEU A 78 10.06 -6.16 -22.35
CA LEU A 78 10.35 -6.85 -23.60
C LEU A 78 11.37 -7.96 -23.39
N PRO A 79 11.46 -8.96 -24.31
CA PRO A 79 12.42 -10.08 -24.19
C PRO A 79 13.90 -9.65 -24.20
N ASP A 80 14.21 -8.49 -24.79
CA ASP A 80 15.55 -7.88 -24.80
C ASP A 80 15.90 -7.17 -23.47
N GLY A 81 15.01 -7.24 -22.46
CA GLY A 81 15.16 -6.56 -21.19
C GLY A 81 14.83 -5.08 -21.19
N LYS A 82 14.39 -4.52 -22.33
CA LYS A 82 13.94 -3.14 -22.40
C LYS A 82 12.58 -2.97 -21.74
N ILE A 83 12.44 -1.92 -20.94
CA ILE A 83 11.19 -1.56 -20.27
C ILE A 83 10.67 -0.25 -20.84
N ASN A 84 9.38 -0.24 -21.23
CA ASN A 84 8.70 0.94 -21.74
C ASN A 84 7.19 0.82 -21.50
N GLY A 85 6.41 1.77 -22.01
CA GLY A 85 4.96 1.76 -21.98
C GLY A 85 4.38 1.41 -23.35
N THR A 86 3.27 0.68 -23.32
CA THR A 86 2.45 0.35 -24.49
C THR A 86 1.01 0.78 -24.26
N HIS A 87 0.29 1.18 -25.32
CA HIS A 87 -1.15 1.47 -25.24
C HIS A 87 -1.97 0.19 -25.23
N ASN A 88 -1.55 -0.79 -25.99
CA ASN A 88 -2.27 -2.05 -26.14
C ASN A 88 -1.89 -3.02 -25.03
N GLU A 89 -2.88 -3.69 -24.48
CA GLU A 89 -2.66 -4.82 -23.61
C GLU A 89 -2.08 -5.99 -24.39
N ASN A 90 -0.94 -6.48 -23.93
CA ASN A 90 -0.25 -7.62 -24.54
C ASN A 90 0.36 -8.52 -23.46
N GLY A 91 0.96 -9.64 -23.86
CA GLY A 91 1.59 -10.59 -22.93
C GLY A 91 2.73 -9.97 -22.13
N TYR A 92 3.50 -9.05 -22.71
CA TYR A 92 4.64 -8.41 -22.07
C TYR A 92 4.26 -7.39 -21.01
N SER A 93 3.02 -6.88 -21.02
CA SER A 93 2.48 -5.98 -20.01
C SER A 93 1.82 -6.69 -18.83
N LEU A 94 1.68 -8.03 -18.88
CA LEU A 94 1.16 -8.81 -17.76
C LEU A 94 2.29 -9.08 -16.78
N LEU A 95 2.15 -8.55 -15.56
CA LEU A 95 3.13 -8.66 -14.50
C LEU A 95 2.57 -9.48 -13.34
N GLU A 96 3.39 -10.35 -12.79
CA GLU A 96 3.17 -10.96 -11.49
C GLU A 96 3.79 -10.02 -10.44
N ILE A 97 2.95 -9.54 -9.51
CA ILE A 97 3.37 -8.74 -8.36
C ILE A 97 3.42 -9.70 -7.17
N SER A 98 4.62 -9.99 -6.70
CA SER A 98 4.85 -10.93 -5.60
C SER A 98 5.38 -10.19 -4.38
N PRO A 99 4.72 -10.27 -3.22
CA PRO A 99 5.21 -9.67 -1.98
C PRO A 99 6.44 -10.44 -1.49
N VAL A 100 7.47 -9.71 -1.09
CA VAL A 100 8.71 -10.24 -0.50
C VAL A 100 8.90 -9.77 0.94
N ASP A 101 8.25 -8.66 1.31
CA ASP A 101 8.17 -8.15 2.67
C ASP A 101 6.94 -7.23 2.79
N ARG A 102 6.67 -6.69 3.99
CA ARG A 102 5.55 -5.78 4.24
C ARG A 102 5.68 -4.50 3.39
N GLY A 103 4.76 -4.35 2.43
CA GLY A 103 4.77 -3.24 1.47
C GLY A 103 5.90 -3.28 0.43
N VAL A 104 6.67 -4.37 0.37
CA VAL A 104 7.75 -4.57 -0.61
C VAL A 104 7.38 -5.70 -1.56
N VAL A 105 7.50 -5.43 -2.86
CA VAL A 105 7.09 -6.36 -3.92
C VAL A 105 8.20 -6.53 -4.96
N THR A 106 8.11 -7.63 -5.70
CA THR A 106 8.79 -7.80 -6.98
C THR A 106 7.78 -7.68 -8.12
N LEU A 107 8.23 -7.21 -9.26
CA LEU A 107 7.47 -7.12 -10.50
C LEU A 107 8.11 -8.05 -11.53
N PHE A 108 7.42 -9.14 -11.86
CA PHE A 108 7.94 -10.15 -12.79
C PHE A 108 7.06 -10.23 -14.03
N SER A 109 7.64 -10.05 -15.22
CA SER A 109 6.89 -10.21 -16.47
C SER A 109 6.71 -11.70 -16.77
N VAL A 110 5.45 -12.13 -16.85
CA VAL A 110 5.10 -13.53 -17.06
C VAL A 110 5.55 -14.02 -18.42
N HIS A 111 5.45 -13.17 -19.45
CA HIS A 111 5.75 -13.55 -20.83
C HIS A 111 7.25 -13.48 -21.17
N SER A 112 7.93 -12.41 -20.81
CA SER A 112 9.39 -12.27 -21.06
C SER A 112 10.22 -13.02 -20.03
N ARG A 113 9.64 -13.45 -18.90
CA ARG A 113 10.30 -14.15 -17.77
C ARG A 113 11.47 -13.33 -17.18
N LEU A 114 11.28 -12.01 -17.11
CA LEU A 114 12.24 -11.06 -16.56
C LEU A 114 11.64 -10.30 -15.38
N PHE A 115 12.46 -10.04 -14.37
CA PHE A 115 12.13 -9.11 -13.29
C PHE A 115 12.33 -7.66 -13.76
N VAL A 116 11.44 -6.78 -13.36
CA VAL A 116 11.70 -5.34 -13.41
C VAL A 116 12.78 -5.04 -12.37
N ALA A 117 13.84 -4.36 -12.78
CA ALA A 117 14.91 -3.91 -11.91
C ALA A 117 15.26 -2.45 -12.16
N MET A 118 15.84 -1.79 -11.16
CA MET A 118 16.30 -0.40 -11.27
C MET A 118 17.75 -0.28 -10.79
N ASN A 119 18.64 0.18 -11.67
CA ASN A 119 20.04 0.35 -11.32
C ASN A 119 20.29 1.69 -10.57
N ILE A 120 21.51 1.85 -10.06
CA ILE A 120 21.95 3.05 -9.31
C ILE A 120 21.83 4.37 -10.11
N LYS A 121 21.77 4.31 -11.44
CA LYS A 121 21.53 5.48 -12.30
C LYS A 121 20.05 5.81 -12.46
N GLY A 122 19.15 5.01 -11.82
CA GLY A 122 17.71 5.12 -11.92
C GLY A 122 17.10 4.59 -13.23
N ASN A 123 17.87 3.83 -14.02
CA ASN A 123 17.36 3.23 -15.24
C ASN A 123 16.66 1.92 -14.94
N LEU A 124 15.45 1.74 -15.51
CA LEU A 124 14.73 0.48 -15.49
C LEU A 124 15.31 -0.49 -16.51
N TYR A 125 15.41 -1.77 -16.13
CA TYR A 125 15.85 -2.85 -17.01
C TYR A 125 15.21 -4.18 -16.59
N GLY A 126 15.14 -5.14 -17.52
CA GLY A 126 14.70 -6.50 -17.25
C GLY A 126 15.88 -7.37 -16.81
N SER A 127 15.76 -8.02 -15.65
CA SER A 127 16.75 -8.94 -15.10
C SER A 127 16.26 -10.38 -15.20
N SER A 128 17.07 -11.29 -15.71
CA SER A 128 16.76 -12.73 -15.73
C SER A 128 16.95 -13.38 -14.36
N GLN A 129 17.72 -12.77 -13.49
CA GLN A 129 17.97 -13.24 -12.13
C GLN A 129 17.45 -12.25 -11.11
N TYR A 130 16.85 -12.78 -10.03
CA TYR A 130 16.46 -11.96 -8.89
C TYR A 130 17.71 -11.41 -8.19
N ASN A 131 17.71 -10.11 -7.92
CA ASN A 131 18.71 -9.41 -7.15
C ASN A 131 18.07 -8.27 -6.33
N SER A 132 18.85 -7.55 -5.52
CA SER A 132 18.35 -6.46 -4.67
C SER A 132 17.69 -5.32 -5.46
N GLU A 133 18.10 -5.09 -6.70
CA GLU A 133 17.52 -4.05 -7.58
C GLU A 133 16.12 -4.40 -8.12
N CYS A 134 15.66 -5.66 -7.92
CA CYS A 134 14.35 -6.16 -8.33
C CYS A 134 13.23 -5.90 -7.29
N THR A 135 13.55 -5.26 -6.16
CA THR A 135 12.59 -5.01 -5.08
C THR A 135 12.12 -3.57 -5.06
N PHE A 136 10.80 -3.41 -4.92
CA PHE A 136 10.16 -2.11 -4.91
C PHE A 136 9.21 -1.98 -3.72
N ARG A 137 9.22 -0.81 -3.08
CA ARG A 137 8.21 -0.44 -2.10
C ARG A 137 6.97 0.06 -2.82
N GLU A 138 5.87 -0.68 -2.67
CA GLU A 138 4.56 -0.29 -3.19
C GLU A 138 3.86 0.62 -2.17
N THR A 139 3.49 1.82 -2.59
CA THR A 139 2.79 2.78 -1.73
C THR A 139 1.54 3.27 -2.43
N LEU A 140 0.39 3.14 -1.76
CA LEU A 140 -0.89 3.69 -2.22
C LEU A 140 -0.94 5.19 -1.85
N LEU A 141 -1.17 6.03 -2.86
CA LEU A 141 -1.33 7.48 -2.70
C LEU A 141 -2.79 7.84 -2.38
N ALA A 142 -3.00 9.05 -1.88
CA ALA A 142 -4.33 9.58 -1.56
C ALA A 142 -5.29 9.66 -2.78
N ASN A 143 -4.75 9.68 -4.00
CA ASN A 143 -5.51 9.65 -5.25
C ASN A 143 -5.77 8.23 -5.80
N ASN A 144 -5.58 7.20 -4.97
CA ASN A 144 -5.78 5.78 -5.29
C ASN A 144 -4.84 5.21 -6.37
N TYR A 145 -3.75 5.89 -6.70
CA TYR A 145 -2.67 5.33 -7.51
C TYR A 145 -1.57 4.76 -6.63
N ASN A 146 -0.85 3.78 -7.15
CA ASN A 146 0.33 3.22 -6.51
C ASN A 146 1.59 3.85 -7.09
N THR A 147 2.61 4.02 -6.23
CA THR A 147 3.98 4.30 -6.62
C THR A 147 4.86 3.12 -6.25
N TYR A 148 5.94 2.93 -7.00
CA TYR A 148 6.91 1.86 -6.80
C TYR A 148 8.29 2.48 -6.63
N GLU A 149 8.78 2.54 -5.39
CA GLU A 149 10.10 3.05 -5.04
C GLU A 149 11.12 1.92 -5.01
N SER A 150 12.29 2.11 -5.59
CA SER A 150 13.37 1.13 -5.47
C SER A 150 13.83 1.00 -4.02
N VAL A 151 13.87 -0.23 -3.49
CA VAL A 151 14.39 -0.50 -2.15
C VAL A 151 15.92 -0.41 -2.13
N ALA A 152 16.57 -0.87 -3.19
CA ALA A 152 18.03 -0.78 -3.32
C ALA A 152 18.53 0.67 -3.48
N HIS A 153 17.72 1.53 -4.10
CA HIS A 153 18.06 2.92 -4.37
C HIS A 153 16.92 3.84 -3.92
N PRO A 154 16.86 4.24 -2.62
CA PRO A 154 15.80 5.06 -2.08
C PRO A 154 15.61 6.39 -2.82
N ALA A 155 14.39 6.91 -2.80
CA ALA A 155 13.95 8.10 -3.53
C ALA A 155 14.03 8.00 -5.06
N MET A 156 14.13 6.77 -5.61
CA MET A 156 14.03 6.50 -7.03
C MET A 156 12.77 5.69 -7.35
N TYR A 157 11.96 6.16 -8.29
CA TYR A 157 10.63 5.63 -8.58
C TYR A 157 10.52 5.07 -10.00
N VAL A 158 9.75 4.01 -10.15
CA VAL A 158 9.32 3.53 -11.47
C VAL A 158 8.50 4.64 -12.13
N ALA A 159 8.83 4.98 -13.38
CA ALA A 159 8.15 6.08 -14.07
C ALA A 159 8.16 5.91 -15.59
N LEU A 160 7.08 6.37 -16.23
CA LEU A 160 6.94 6.47 -17.68
C LEU A 160 6.81 7.94 -18.12
N SER A 161 7.37 8.27 -19.27
CA SER A 161 7.20 9.59 -19.90
C SER A 161 5.85 9.68 -20.64
N LYS A 162 5.46 10.90 -21.04
CA LYS A 162 4.27 11.14 -21.87
C LYS A 162 4.33 10.46 -23.26
N THR A 163 5.50 9.92 -23.64
CA THR A 163 5.70 9.16 -24.89
C THR A 163 5.90 7.66 -24.64
N GLY A 164 5.58 7.16 -23.42
CA GLY A 164 5.72 5.77 -23.05
C GLY A 164 7.15 5.31 -22.77
N ARG A 165 8.16 6.17 -22.86
CA ARG A 165 9.55 5.77 -22.52
C ARG A 165 9.75 5.71 -21.02
N ALA A 166 10.51 4.74 -20.53
CA ALA A 166 10.93 4.71 -19.14
C ALA A 166 11.74 5.97 -18.77
N LYS A 167 11.41 6.58 -17.65
CA LYS A 167 12.15 7.73 -17.11
C LYS A 167 13.13 7.25 -16.03
N ARG A 168 14.19 8.00 -15.86
CA ARG A 168 15.15 7.74 -14.77
C ARG A 168 14.49 8.01 -13.43
N GLY A 169 14.54 7.02 -12.53
CA GLY A 169 13.89 7.07 -11.22
C GLY A 169 14.39 8.20 -10.32
N ASN A 170 15.64 8.62 -10.47
CA ASN A 170 16.23 9.74 -9.73
C ASN A 170 15.83 11.14 -10.22
N ARG A 171 14.99 11.24 -11.26
CA ARG A 171 14.50 12.51 -11.84
C ARG A 171 13.00 12.71 -11.67
N VAL A 172 12.39 11.90 -10.83
CA VAL A 172 10.94 11.91 -10.61
C VAL A 172 10.63 11.85 -9.13
N THR A 173 9.44 12.30 -8.76
CA THR A 173 8.93 12.28 -7.39
C THR A 173 7.51 11.72 -7.37
N THR A 174 7.02 11.36 -6.20
CA THR A 174 5.65 10.86 -6.01
C THR A 174 4.56 11.90 -6.34
N ALA A 175 4.90 13.19 -6.38
CA ALA A 175 3.97 14.25 -6.80
C ALA A 175 3.74 14.28 -8.34
N MET A 176 4.59 13.60 -9.10
CA MET A 176 4.52 13.60 -10.57
C MET A 176 3.65 12.43 -11.05
N THR A 177 2.66 12.71 -11.92
CA THR A 177 1.78 11.69 -12.50
C THR A 177 2.51 10.58 -13.28
N VAL A 178 3.74 10.85 -13.72
CA VAL A 178 4.61 9.88 -14.40
C VAL A 178 4.97 8.66 -13.53
N THR A 179 4.84 8.78 -12.20
CA THR A 179 5.09 7.71 -11.22
C THR A 179 3.81 7.04 -10.73
N HIS A 180 2.64 7.49 -11.18
CA HIS A 180 1.36 6.99 -10.72
C HIS A 180 0.89 5.81 -11.56
N PHE A 181 0.75 4.67 -10.92
CA PHE A 181 0.32 3.43 -11.56
C PHE A 181 -0.97 2.91 -10.95
N LEU A 182 -1.85 2.38 -11.80
CA LEU A 182 -3.06 1.69 -11.39
C LEU A 182 -2.93 0.21 -11.78
N PRO A 183 -2.84 -0.72 -10.81
CA PRO A 183 -2.84 -2.15 -11.10
C PRO A 183 -4.22 -2.58 -11.62
N ARG A 184 -4.30 -2.99 -12.88
CA ARG A 184 -5.53 -3.47 -13.56
C ARG A 184 -5.45 -4.98 -13.83
N MET A 185 -6.62 -5.60 -13.99
CA MET A 185 -6.73 -6.98 -14.48
C MET A 185 -6.66 -7.00 -15.99
#